data_b4b7e0342ac21a6b7913d5a35ef3c390
#
_entry.id   b4b7e0342ac21a6b7913d5a35ef3c390
#
_cell.length_a   1.000
_cell.length_b   1.000
_cell.length_c   1.000
_cell.angle_alpha   90.00
_cell.angle_beta   90.00
_cell.angle_gamma   90.00
#
_symmetry.space_group_name_H-M   'P 1'
#
loop_
_entity.id
_entity.type
_entity.pdbx_description
1 polymer ?
#
loop_
_entity_poly.entity_id
_entity_poly.type
_entity_poly.pdbx_seq_one_letter_code
_entity_poly.pdbx_strand_id
1 'polypeptide(L)'
;MICIKNGWVHDAVHEEPYIADVLADNGKITAIGKNLIVPQDCEIIDATDKNVYPGFVEAHCHIGLDGSGIGFEGDDCNEMTDILTPQLRAIDGINPMDPTFREAALAGITTVCTGPGSANVLGGTFTAIKTVGKRVDKMIVKKEVAMKCAFGENPKRCYQDKNNYSRMSTASKLREMLLKAREYDRKVLAADSDESKLP
;
A
#
# COMPACT_ATOMS: atom_id res chain seq x y z
N MET A 1 22.80 -16.45 0.74
CA MET A 1 23.29 -15.53 -0.31
C MET A 1 22.76 -16.00 -1.65
N ILE A 2 22.34 -15.07 -2.54
CA ILE A 2 21.84 -15.38 -3.89
C ILE A 2 22.58 -14.47 -4.87
N CYS A 3 23.01 -15.02 -6.01
CA CYS A 3 23.58 -14.25 -7.10
C CYS A 3 22.82 -14.51 -8.40
N ILE A 4 22.22 -13.46 -8.95
CA ILE A 4 21.63 -13.49 -10.30
C ILE A 4 22.74 -13.11 -11.27
N LYS A 5 23.08 -14.00 -12.23
CA LYS A 5 24.20 -13.80 -13.15
C LYS A 5 23.76 -13.51 -14.57
N ASN A 6 24.55 -12.68 -15.25
CA ASN A 6 24.48 -12.43 -16.70
C ASN A 6 23.14 -11.81 -17.18
N GLY A 7 22.34 -11.18 -16.29
CA GLY A 7 21.05 -10.62 -16.67
C GLY A 7 21.14 -9.20 -17.24
N TRP A 8 20.15 -8.79 -18.02
CA TRP A 8 19.91 -7.40 -18.38
C TRP A 8 19.30 -6.68 -17.18
N VAL A 9 20.12 -5.94 -16.44
CA VAL A 9 19.70 -5.28 -15.18
C VAL A 9 19.07 -3.92 -15.49
N HIS A 10 17.84 -3.74 -14.99
CA HIS A 10 17.09 -2.51 -14.99
C HIS A 10 17.06 -2.00 -13.54
N ASP A 11 17.96 -1.13 -13.14
CA ASP A 11 18.14 -0.73 -11.74
C ASP A 11 17.37 0.54 -11.35
N ALA A 12 16.57 1.09 -12.26
CA ALA A 12 15.81 2.34 -12.09
C ALA A 12 16.68 3.60 -11.82
N VAL A 13 18.00 3.50 -12.01
CA VAL A 13 18.96 4.60 -11.87
C VAL A 13 19.54 4.97 -13.24
N HIS A 14 19.90 3.95 -14.03
CA HIS A 14 20.39 4.13 -15.38
C HIS A 14 19.24 4.11 -16.37
N GLU A 15 19.35 4.91 -17.41
CA GLU A 15 18.32 5.05 -18.46
C GLU A 15 18.21 3.77 -19.29
N GLU A 16 19.36 3.14 -19.61
CA GLU A 16 19.44 1.92 -20.38
C GLU A 16 19.83 0.71 -19.53
N PRO A 17 19.25 -0.47 -19.79
CA PRO A 17 19.65 -1.69 -19.11
C PRO A 17 21.07 -2.11 -19.52
N TYR A 18 21.73 -2.81 -18.62
CA TYR A 18 23.08 -3.29 -18.85
C TYR A 18 23.28 -4.72 -18.32
N ILE A 19 24.20 -5.49 -18.95
CA ILE A 19 24.49 -6.84 -18.50
C ILE A 19 25.34 -6.77 -17.23
N ALA A 20 24.85 -7.36 -16.15
CA ALA A 20 25.54 -7.47 -14.87
C ALA A 20 25.03 -8.67 -14.04
N ASP A 21 25.82 -8.99 -13.01
CA ASP A 21 25.41 -9.87 -11.91
C ASP A 21 24.83 -9.02 -10.77
N VAL A 22 23.85 -9.55 -10.05
CA VAL A 22 23.27 -8.94 -8.86
C VAL A 22 23.47 -9.90 -7.68
N LEU A 23 24.24 -9.49 -6.69
CA LEU A 23 24.46 -10.24 -5.46
C LEU A 23 23.60 -9.72 -4.34
N ALA A 24 22.84 -10.61 -3.69
CA ALA A 24 22.01 -10.30 -2.55
C ALA A 24 22.35 -11.21 -1.36
N ASP A 25 22.41 -10.59 -0.19
CA ASP A 25 22.62 -11.28 1.07
C ASP A 25 21.79 -10.65 2.19
N ASN A 26 21.21 -11.48 3.06
CA ASN A 26 20.38 -11.06 4.19
C ASN A 26 19.29 -10.03 3.79
N GLY A 27 18.65 -10.26 2.63
CA GLY A 27 17.56 -9.41 2.12
C GLY A 27 18.01 -8.05 1.55
N LYS A 28 19.29 -7.86 1.28
CA LYS A 28 19.85 -6.65 0.69
C LYS A 28 20.71 -6.96 -0.52
N ILE A 29 20.66 -6.09 -1.53
CA ILE A 29 21.63 -6.10 -2.63
C ILE A 29 22.95 -5.59 -2.07
N THR A 30 23.99 -6.41 -2.20
CA THR A 30 25.34 -6.13 -1.67
C THR A 30 26.31 -5.71 -2.77
N ALA A 31 26.09 -6.18 -4.01
CA ALA A 31 26.88 -5.77 -5.17
C ALA A 31 26.07 -5.89 -6.47
N ILE A 32 26.37 -5.01 -7.42
CA ILE A 32 25.96 -5.12 -8.82
C ILE A 32 27.21 -4.88 -9.66
N GLY A 33 27.50 -5.77 -10.61
CA GLY A 33 28.69 -5.62 -11.46
C GLY A 33 28.92 -6.84 -12.35
N LYS A 34 29.88 -6.75 -13.26
CA LYS A 34 30.22 -7.87 -14.16
C LYS A 34 31.16 -8.85 -13.47
N ASN A 35 30.94 -10.14 -13.69
CA ASN A 35 31.81 -11.23 -13.24
C ASN A 35 32.06 -11.22 -11.72
N LEU A 36 31.04 -11.01 -10.93
CA LEU A 36 31.18 -11.02 -9.48
C LEU A 36 31.70 -12.38 -9.00
N ILE A 37 32.71 -12.33 -8.13
CA ILE A 37 33.20 -13.50 -7.42
C ILE A 37 32.25 -13.76 -6.26
N VAL A 38 31.66 -14.95 -6.21
CA VAL A 38 30.68 -15.35 -5.20
C VAL A 38 31.21 -16.51 -4.36
N PRO A 39 30.82 -16.63 -3.08
CA PRO A 39 31.12 -17.78 -2.23
C PRO A 39 30.61 -19.10 -2.84
N GLN A 40 31.22 -20.20 -2.43
CA GLN A 40 30.90 -21.53 -2.96
C GLN A 40 29.49 -22.01 -2.58
N ASP A 41 28.92 -21.50 -1.49
CA ASP A 41 27.58 -21.78 -0.99
C ASP A 41 26.50 -20.80 -1.49
N CYS A 42 26.87 -19.90 -2.41
CA CYS A 42 25.93 -18.97 -3.00
C CYS A 42 25.00 -19.68 -3.99
N GLU A 43 23.69 -19.47 -3.82
CA GLU A 43 22.70 -19.87 -4.82
C GLU A 43 22.87 -19.02 -6.09
N ILE A 44 23.07 -19.67 -7.24
CA ILE A 44 23.27 -19.01 -8.51
C ILE A 44 22.01 -19.16 -9.36
N ILE A 45 21.48 -18.03 -9.83
CA ILE A 45 20.39 -17.96 -10.80
C ILE A 45 20.98 -17.44 -12.11
N ASP A 46 20.99 -18.28 -13.14
CA ASP A 46 21.40 -17.85 -14.48
C ASP A 46 20.28 -17.04 -15.16
N ALA A 47 20.54 -15.79 -15.41
CA ALA A 47 19.67 -14.84 -16.07
C ALA A 47 20.15 -14.46 -17.48
N THR A 48 20.96 -15.30 -18.11
CA THR A 48 21.40 -15.11 -19.52
C THR A 48 20.15 -14.92 -20.39
N ASP A 49 20.17 -13.86 -21.21
CA ASP A 49 19.05 -13.43 -22.09
C ASP A 49 17.74 -13.07 -21.35
N LYS A 50 17.79 -12.83 -20.04
CA LYS A 50 16.64 -12.41 -19.23
C LYS A 50 16.82 -11.00 -18.69
N ASN A 51 15.69 -10.33 -18.48
CA ASN A 51 15.66 -9.04 -17.81
C ASN A 51 15.55 -9.24 -16.28
N VAL A 52 16.32 -8.46 -15.54
CA VAL A 52 16.32 -8.42 -14.08
C VAL A 52 15.83 -7.05 -13.64
N TYR A 53 14.67 -7.03 -12.98
CA TYR A 53 14.03 -5.81 -12.46
C TYR A 53 14.04 -5.81 -10.93
N PRO A 54 14.03 -4.62 -10.30
CA PRO A 54 13.58 -4.50 -8.91
C PRO A 54 12.15 -5.02 -8.79
N GLY A 55 11.80 -5.55 -7.62
CA GLY A 55 10.41 -5.92 -7.36
C GLY A 55 9.47 -4.74 -7.58
N PHE A 56 8.39 -4.95 -8.33
CA PHE A 56 7.42 -3.90 -8.63
C PHE A 56 6.68 -3.47 -7.37
N VAL A 57 6.32 -2.19 -7.34
CA VAL A 57 5.49 -1.57 -6.30
C VAL A 57 4.15 -1.19 -6.91
N GLU A 58 3.07 -1.82 -6.45
CA GLU A 58 1.72 -1.41 -6.80
C GLU A 58 1.29 -0.26 -5.91
N ALA A 59 1.05 0.90 -6.52
CA ALA A 59 0.76 2.14 -5.78
C ALA A 59 -0.68 2.25 -5.27
N HIS A 60 -1.61 1.44 -5.79
CA HIS A 60 -3.02 1.52 -5.41
C HIS A 60 -3.76 0.21 -5.70
N CYS A 61 -4.07 -0.53 -4.66
CA CYS A 61 -4.91 -1.73 -4.74
C CYS A 61 -5.76 -1.89 -3.47
N HIS A 62 -6.52 -2.99 -3.41
CA HIS A 62 -7.37 -3.37 -2.27
C HIS A 62 -7.06 -4.79 -1.78
N ILE A 63 -5.90 -5.33 -2.15
CA ILE A 63 -5.47 -6.69 -1.77
C ILE A 63 -5.52 -6.86 -0.25
N GLY A 64 -6.15 -7.94 0.18
CA GLY A 64 -6.32 -8.30 1.58
C GLY A 64 -7.55 -7.70 2.26
N LEU A 65 -8.24 -6.74 1.61
CA LEU A 65 -9.47 -6.12 2.11
C LEU A 65 -10.73 -6.54 1.34
N ASP A 66 -10.54 -7.14 0.17
CA ASP A 66 -11.62 -7.63 -0.69
C ASP A 66 -11.40 -9.14 -0.88
N GLY A 67 -11.74 -9.91 0.15
CA GLY A 67 -11.43 -11.33 0.28
C GLY A 67 -11.97 -12.15 -0.88
N SER A 68 -11.05 -12.64 -1.70
CA SER A 68 -11.34 -13.35 -2.96
C SER A 68 -12.23 -14.56 -2.73
N GLY A 69 -13.47 -14.51 -3.25
CA GLY A 69 -14.40 -15.65 -3.25
C GLY A 69 -15.08 -15.97 -1.92
N ILE A 70 -14.91 -15.19 -0.87
CA ILE A 70 -15.49 -15.44 0.47
C ILE A 70 -16.88 -14.81 0.62
N GLY A 71 -17.20 -13.77 -0.16
CA GLY A 71 -18.44 -13.02 -0.01
C GLY A 71 -18.39 -11.99 1.10
N PHE A 72 -19.50 -11.75 1.79
CA PHE A 72 -19.64 -10.69 2.80
C PHE A 72 -18.57 -10.74 3.92
N GLU A 73 -18.23 -11.95 4.36
CA GLU A 73 -17.22 -12.15 5.42
C GLU A 73 -15.80 -11.73 5.01
N GLY A 74 -15.56 -11.59 3.72
CA GLY A 74 -14.27 -11.13 3.19
C GLY A 74 -14.31 -9.71 2.63
N ASP A 75 -15.47 -9.05 2.60
CA ASP A 75 -15.66 -7.71 2.04
C ASP A 75 -15.44 -6.63 3.10
N ASP A 76 -14.20 -6.35 3.40
CA ASP A 76 -13.73 -5.29 4.31
C ASP A 76 -13.24 -4.04 3.54
N CYS A 77 -13.43 -4.01 2.23
CA CYS A 77 -12.90 -2.94 1.39
C CYS A 77 -13.58 -1.58 1.64
N ASN A 78 -14.85 -1.56 2.02
CA ASN A 78 -15.61 -0.32 2.21
C ASN A 78 -16.44 -0.35 3.50
N GLU A 79 -16.28 0.67 4.33
CA GLU A 79 -17.21 0.90 5.45
C GLU A 79 -18.50 1.50 4.93
N MET A 80 -19.64 0.83 5.22
CA MET A 80 -20.96 1.21 4.68
C MET A 80 -21.85 1.90 5.70
N THR A 81 -21.40 2.09 6.95
CA THR A 81 -22.23 2.68 8.03
C THR A 81 -22.14 4.20 8.07
N ASP A 82 -20.95 4.79 7.80
CA ASP A 82 -20.73 6.22 7.75
C ASP A 82 -19.95 6.62 6.50
N ILE A 83 -20.30 7.75 5.94
CA ILE A 83 -19.67 8.31 4.74
C ILE A 83 -18.31 8.96 5.01
N LEU A 84 -18.01 9.31 6.26
CA LEU A 84 -16.79 9.93 6.73
C LEU A 84 -16.13 9.06 7.79
N THR A 85 -15.15 8.30 7.41
CA THR A 85 -14.44 7.34 8.25
C THR A 85 -12.91 7.53 8.21
N PRO A 86 -12.40 8.77 8.43
CA PRO A 86 -10.96 9.05 8.35
C PRO A 86 -10.13 8.32 9.41
N GLN A 87 -10.75 7.86 10.49
CA GLN A 87 -10.11 7.13 11.58
C GLN A 87 -9.81 5.66 11.24
N LEU A 88 -10.41 5.11 10.19
CA LEU A 88 -10.18 3.72 9.79
C LEU A 88 -8.78 3.54 9.17
N ARG A 89 -8.19 2.40 9.40
CA ARG A 89 -6.87 2.06 8.91
C ARG A 89 -6.90 0.72 8.20
N ALA A 90 -6.40 0.67 6.98
CA ALA A 90 -6.36 -0.56 6.20
C ALA A 90 -5.69 -1.72 6.96
N ILE A 91 -4.66 -1.41 7.75
CA ILE A 91 -3.91 -2.43 8.50
C ILE A 91 -4.79 -3.25 9.45
N ASP A 92 -5.91 -2.70 9.91
CA ASP A 92 -6.80 -3.36 10.86
C ASP A 92 -7.72 -4.39 10.18
N GLY A 93 -7.96 -4.25 8.86
CA GLY A 93 -8.82 -5.14 8.06
C GLY A 93 -8.06 -6.12 7.13
N ILE A 94 -6.75 -5.92 6.92
CA ILE A 94 -6.00 -6.74 5.97
C ILE A 94 -5.90 -8.19 6.44
N ASN A 95 -6.38 -9.12 5.60
CA ASN A 95 -6.13 -10.54 5.74
C ASN A 95 -4.80 -10.91 5.04
N PRO A 96 -3.71 -11.19 5.79
CA PRO A 96 -2.41 -11.53 5.20
C PRO A 96 -2.39 -12.90 4.51
N MET A 97 -3.43 -13.70 4.67
CA MET A 97 -3.59 -15.02 4.05
C MET A 97 -4.42 -14.98 2.76
N ASP A 98 -4.84 -13.80 2.33
CA ASP A 98 -5.53 -13.65 1.04
C ASP A 98 -4.63 -14.19 -0.09
N PRO A 99 -5.11 -15.13 -0.93
CA PRO A 99 -4.33 -15.73 -2.00
C PRO A 99 -3.79 -14.73 -3.02
N THR A 100 -4.44 -13.57 -3.17
CA THR A 100 -4.01 -12.51 -4.09
C THR A 100 -2.64 -11.93 -3.72
N PHE A 101 -2.21 -11.97 -2.45
CA PHE A 101 -0.84 -11.62 -2.07
C PHE A 101 0.19 -12.54 -2.73
N ARG A 102 -0.08 -13.85 -2.72
CA ARG A 102 0.82 -14.82 -3.36
C ARG A 102 0.84 -14.65 -4.87
N GLU A 103 -0.32 -14.41 -5.48
CA GLU A 103 -0.43 -14.16 -6.93
C GLU A 103 0.36 -12.91 -7.34
N ALA A 104 0.22 -11.81 -6.59
CA ALA A 104 0.98 -10.59 -6.78
C ALA A 104 2.50 -10.83 -6.66
N ALA A 105 2.93 -11.56 -5.63
CA ALA A 105 4.35 -11.89 -5.43
C ALA A 105 4.90 -12.73 -6.60
N LEU A 106 4.15 -13.72 -7.10
CA LEU A 106 4.54 -14.54 -8.24
C LEU A 106 4.60 -13.75 -9.56
N ALA A 107 3.82 -12.67 -9.67
CA ALA A 107 3.86 -11.73 -10.78
C ALA A 107 5.00 -10.69 -10.66
N GLY A 108 5.84 -10.76 -9.61
CA GLY A 108 6.95 -9.84 -9.38
C GLY A 108 6.57 -8.56 -8.62
N ILE A 109 5.34 -8.42 -8.15
CA ILE A 109 4.91 -7.32 -7.30
C ILE A 109 5.28 -7.64 -5.86
N THR A 110 6.29 -6.96 -5.32
CA THR A 110 6.85 -7.27 -4.00
C THR A 110 6.34 -6.38 -2.88
N THR A 111 5.72 -5.28 -3.24
CA THR A 111 5.15 -4.29 -2.30
C THR A 111 3.87 -3.74 -2.88
N VAL A 112 2.85 -3.59 -2.06
CA VAL A 112 1.58 -2.99 -2.45
C VAL A 112 1.20 -1.87 -1.49
N CYS A 113 0.60 -0.81 -2.02
CA CYS A 113 -0.11 0.20 -1.25
C CYS A 113 -1.60 -0.17 -1.29
N THR A 114 -2.09 -0.80 -0.23
CA THR A 114 -3.46 -1.29 -0.12
C THR A 114 -4.25 -0.49 0.90
N GLY A 115 -5.54 -0.34 0.66
CA GLY A 115 -6.41 0.46 1.52
C GLY A 115 -7.87 0.46 1.08
N PRO A 116 -8.70 1.28 1.73
CA PRO A 116 -10.14 1.30 1.50
C PRO A 116 -10.54 1.61 0.05
N GLY A 117 -11.68 1.07 -0.35
CA GLY A 117 -12.34 1.36 -1.61
C GLY A 117 -12.93 2.76 -1.69
N SER A 118 -13.77 3.01 -2.70
CA SER A 118 -14.23 4.36 -3.05
C SER A 118 -15.67 4.66 -2.59
N ALA A 119 -16.25 3.89 -1.67
CA ALA A 119 -17.61 4.16 -1.18
C ALA A 119 -17.70 5.45 -0.36
N ASN A 120 -16.71 5.70 0.48
CA ASN A 120 -16.70 6.80 1.45
C ASN A 120 -16.08 8.08 0.87
N VAL A 121 -16.56 9.26 1.27
CA VAL A 121 -15.95 10.55 0.93
C VAL A 121 -14.55 10.65 1.55
N LEU A 122 -14.41 10.18 2.80
CA LEU A 122 -13.13 9.88 3.47
C LEU A 122 -13.22 8.45 3.99
N GLY A 123 -12.38 7.56 3.49
CA GLY A 123 -12.49 6.11 3.74
C GLY A 123 -11.47 5.53 4.71
N GLY A 124 -10.51 6.34 5.18
CA GLY A 124 -9.43 5.86 6.04
C GLY A 124 -8.07 5.80 5.35
N THR A 125 -7.07 5.29 6.06
CA THR A 125 -5.68 5.32 5.60
C THR A 125 -5.25 4.06 4.87
N PHE A 126 -4.47 4.26 3.80
CA PHE A 126 -3.72 3.22 3.10
C PHE A 126 -2.45 2.84 3.86
N THR A 127 -2.03 1.61 3.70
CA THR A 127 -0.74 1.11 4.19
C THR A 127 0.10 0.51 3.05
N ALA A 128 1.42 0.70 3.11
CA ALA A 128 2.34 0.01 2.21
C ALA A 128 2.88 -1.24 2.91
N ILE A 129 2.68 -2.41 2.30
CA ILE A 129 3.10 -3.69 2.85
C ILE A 129 3.78 -4.57 1.82
N LYS A 130 4.60 -5.51 2.29
CA LYS A 130 5.16 -6.59 1.48
C LYS A 130 4.07 -7.58 1.09
N THR A 131 4.21 -8.18 -0.10
CA THR A 131 3.29 -9.22 -0.59
C THR A 131 3.59 -10.60 -0.02
N VAL A 132 4.69 -10.74 0.71
CA VAL A 132 5.11 -11.99 1.34
C VAL A 132 5.19 -11.82 2.85
N GLY A 133 4.46 -12.68 3.56
CA GLY A 133 4.41 -12.71 5.02
C GLY A 133 3.22 -13.51 5.53
N LYS A 134 3.13 -13.69 6.84
CA LYS A 134 2.02 -14.40 7.51
C LYS A 134 1.32 -13.55 8.58
N ARG A 135 1.87 -12.41 8.89
CA ARG A 135 1.34 -11.46 9.89
C ARG A 135 1.49 -10.06 9.34
N VAL A 136 0.39 -9.35 9.28
CA VAL A 136 0.34 -7.99 8.71
C VAL A 136 1.40 -7.07 9.34
N ASP A 137 1.57 -7.11 10.67
CA ASP A 137 2.57 -6.28 11.38
C ASP A 137 4.02 -6.50 10.88
N LYS A 138 4.33 -7.70 10.37
CA LYS A 138 5.67 -8.04 9.86
C LYS A 138 5.82 -7.75 8.36
N MET A 139 4.72 -7.45 7.68
CA MET A 139 4.69 -7.10 6.27
C MET A 139 4.80 -5.58 6.06
N ILE A 140 4.56 -4.77 7.09
CA ILE A 140 4.52 -3.30 6.99
C ILE A 140 5.85 -2.74 6.50
N VAL A 141 5.78 -1.93 5.43
CA VAL A 141 6.83 -1.02 4.97
C VAL A 141 6.60 0.38 5.51
N LYS A 142 5.34 0.86 5.43
CA LYS A 142 4.91 2.14 5.98
C LYS A 142 3.43 2.06 6.36
N LYS A 143 3.10 2.38 7.62
CA LYS A 143 1.75 2.20 8.18
C LYS A 143 0.70 3.05 7.50
N GLU A 144 0.99 4.32 7.29
CA GLU A 144 0.06 5.30 6.73
C GLU A 144 0.75 6.04 5.60
N VAL A 145 0.29 5.82 4.38
CA VAL A 145 0.90 6.41 3.17
C VAL A 145 -0.02 7.42 2.49
N ALA A 146 -1.34 7.24 2.62
CA ALA A 146 -2.34 8.11 2.01
C ALA A 146 -3.66 8.01 2.75
N MET A 147 -4.51 9.04 2.63
CA MET A 147 -5.92 9.04 3.03
C MET A 147 -6.78 8.80 1.80
N LYS A 148 -7.68 7.80 1.85
CA LYS A 148 -8.64 7.57 0.79
C LYS A 148 -9.69 8.66 0.74
N CYS A 149 -9.85 9.26 -0.43
CA CYS A 149 -10.91 10.21 -0.73
C CYS A 149 -11.64 9.79 -2.00
N ALA A 150 -12.97 9.96 -2.04
CA ALA A 150 -13.75 9.72 -3.24
C ALA A 150 -14.84 10.79 -3.43
N PHE A 151 -14.94 11.30 -4.67
CA PHE A 151 -15.83 12.44 -5.01
C PHE A 151 -16.74 12.14 -6.19
N GLY A 152 -16.67 10.92 -6.74
CA GLY A 152 -17.41 10.51 -7.93
C GLY A 152 -18.78 9.91 -7.62
N GLU A 153 -19.18 8.97 -8.45
CA GLU A 153 -20.50 8.33 -8.37
C GLU A 153 -20.62 7.33 -7.20
N ASN A 154 -19.50 6.73 -6.76
CA ASN A 154 -19.54 5.73 -5.70
C ASN A 154 -20.08 6.27 -4.37
N PRO A 155 -19.56 7.38 -3.79
CA PRO A 155 -20.14 7.94 -2.56
C PRO A 155 -21.61 8.34 -2.73
N LYS A 156 -22.02 8.83 -3.90
CA LYS A 156 -23.44 9.15 -4.17
C LYS A 156 -24.30 7.89 -4.14
N ARG A 157 -23.87 6.84 -4.84
CA ARG A 157 -24.63 5.58 -4.94
C ARG A 157 -24.68 4.85 -3.61
N CYS A 158 -23.55 4.73 -2.92
CA CYS A 158 -23.44 3.95 -1.68
C CYS A 158 -24.16 4.61 -0.50
N TYR A 159 -24.34 5.94 -0.53
CA TYR A 159 -24.92 6.70 0.58
C TYR A 159 -26.12 7.56 0.19
N GLN A 160 -26.79 7.26 -0.93
CA GLN A 160 -27.96 8.03 -1.37
C GLN A 160 -29.07 8.10 -0.31
N ASP A 161 -29.30 6.98 0.38
CA ASP A 161 -30.30 6.89 1.45
C ASP A 161 -29.80 7.40 2.81
N LYS A 162 -28.56 7.86 2.88
CA LYS A 162 -27.86 8.37 4.07
C LYS A 162 -27.38 9.81 3.89
N ASN A 163 -28.19 10.66 3.26
CA ASN A 163 -27.93 12.09 3.06
C ASN A 163 -26.71 12.43 2.18
N ASN A 164 -26.42 11.63 1.14
CA ASN A 164 -25.39 11.95 0.16
C ASN A 164 -25.84 11.67 -1.27
N TYR A 165 -26.76 12.45 -1.78
CA TYR A 165 -27.34 12.26 -3.10
C TYR A 165 -26.65 13.06 -4.22
N SER A 166 -25.95 14.13 -3.90
CA SER A 166 -25.40 15.06 -4.89
C SER A 166 -23.90 15.32 -4.70
N ARG A 167 -23.24 15.82 -5.76
CA ARG A 167 -21.85 16.32 -5.65
C ARG A 167 -21.72 17.46 -4.63
N MET A 168 -22.79 18.25 -4.46
CA MET A 168 -22.83 19.32 -3.46
C MET A 168 -22.73 18.76 -2.04
N SER A 169 -23.49 17.70 -1.73
CA SER A 169 -23.44 17.05 -0.41
C SER A 169 -22.06 16.36 -0.18
N THR A 170 -21.52 15.70 -1.18
CA THR A 170 -20.17 15.12 -1.11
C THR A 170 -19.11 16.18 -0.79
N ALA A 171 -19.11 17.30 -1.52
CA ALA A 171 -18.18 18.40 -1.32
C ALA A 171 -18.39 19.10 0.05
N SER A 172 -19.64 19.24 0.47
CA SER A 172 -19.97 19.82 1.79
C SER A 172 -19.42 18.99 2.94
N LYS A 173 -19.64 17.66 2.91
CA LYS A 173 -19.13 16.73 3.93
C LYS A 173 -17.61 16.75 4.02
N LEU A 174 -16.92 16.73 2.88
CA LEU A 174 -15.47 16.84 2.88
C LEU A 174 -15.00 18.15 3.50
N ARG A 175 -15.59 19.28 3.06
CA ARG A 175 -15.22 20.63 3.56
C ARG A 175 -15.43 20.74 5.07
N GLU A 176 -16.54 20.22 5.57
CA GLU A 176 -16.84 20.21 7.00
C GLU A 176 -15.75 19.44 7.79
N MET A 177 -15.37 18.26 7.33
CA MET A 177 -14.34 17.47 8.00
C MET A 177 -12.96 18.15 7.96
N LEU A 178 -12.58 18.73 6.82
CA LEU A 178 -11.32 19.46 6.72
C LEU A 178 -11.29 20.72 7.61
N LEU A 179 -12.44 21.40 7.77
CA LEU A 179 -12.54 22.52 8.69
C LEU A 179 -12.39 22.08 10.15
N LYS A 180 -13.03 20.96 10.55
CA LYS A 180 -12.88 20.36 11.89
C LYS A 180 -11.42 19.95 12.15
N ALA A 181 -10.77 19.31 11.18
CA ALA A 181 -9.36 18.92 11.29
C ALA A 181 -8.45 20.14 11.47
N ARG A 182 -8.68 21.22 10.70
CA ARG A 182 -7.92 22.48 10.83
C ARG A 182 -8.15 23.17 12.17
N GLU A 183 -9.38 23.12 12.70
CA GLU A 183 -9.67 23.68 14.01
C GLU A 183 -8.99 22.87 15.12
N TYR A 184 -9.04 21.55 15.03
CA TYR A 184 -8.32 20.66 15.94
C TYR A 184 -6.81 20.93 15.93
N ASP A 185 -6.20 21.00 14.77
CA ASP A 185 -4.76 21.31 14.61
C ASP A 185 -4.39 22.67 15.26
N ARG A 186 -5.23 23.69 15.07
CA ARG A 186 -5.03 25.01 15.74
C ARG A 186 -5.07 24.90 17.26
N LYS A 187 -5.97 24.07 17.82
CA LYS A 187 -6.05 23.86 19.27
C LYS A 187 -4.84 23.13 19.80
N VAL A 188 -4.38 22.10 19.08
CA VAL A 188 -3.15 21.36 19.41
C VAL A 188 -1.94 22.29 19.42
N LEU A 189 -1.78 23.09 18.37
CA LEU A 189 -0.70 24.08 18.31
C LEU A 189 -0.77 25.13 19.41
N ALA A 190 -1.97 25.58 19.78
CA ALA A 190 -2.17 26.54 20.84
C ALA A 190 -1.94 25.98 22.26
N ALA A 191 -2.03 24.67 22.41
CA ALA A 191 -1.74 24.00 23.68
C ALA A 191 -0.25 24.02 24.06
N ASP A 192 0.64 24.28 23.10
CA ASP A 192 2.08 24.46 23.31
C ASP A 192 2.72 23.41 24.25
N SER A 193 2.48 22.14 23.95
CA SER A 193 2.93 20.98 24.74
C SER A 193 2.25 20.80 26.13
N ASP A 194 1.26 21.60 26.46
CA ASP A 194 0.45 21.43 27.67
C ASP A 194 -0.67 20.42 27.40
N GLU A 195 -0.46 19.17 27.77
CA GLU A 195 -1.42 18.07 27.53
C GLU A 195 -2.80 18.33 28.15
N SER A 196 -2.90 19.14 29.21
CA SER A 196 -4.19 19.49 29.86
C SER A 196 -5.06 20.40 28.99
N LYS A 197 -4.50 21.02 27.96
CA LYS A 197 -5.18 21.93 27.01
C LYS A 197 -5.49 21.28 25.66
N LEU A 198 -5.13 20.02 25.49
CA LEU A 198 -5.47 19.28 24.27
C LEU A 198 -6.98 19.08 24.14
N PRO A 199 -7.54 19.21 22.92
CA PRO A 199 -8.98 19.09 22.68
C PRO A 199 -9.50 17.66 22.77
#